data_710913590f3adeaead1ce70c7b7194ed
#
_entry.id   710913590f3adeaead1ce70c7b7194ed
#
_cell.length_a   1.000
_cell.length_b   1.000
_cell.length_c   1.000
_cell.angle_alpha   90.00
_cell.angle_beta   90.00
_cell.angle_gamma   90.00
#
_symmetry.space_group_name_H-M   'P 1'
#
loop_
_entity.id
_entity.type
_entity.pdbx_description
1 polymer ?
#
loop_
_entity_poly.entity_id
_entity_poly.type
_entity_poly.pdbx_seq_one_letter_code
_entity_poly.pdbx_strand_id
1 'polypeptide(L)'
;AIWGAAFKPGSDRVDNGPALKLIEALWAQDVQVHVHDPLALPELSVWANGHPDLILHDDPYQAAAEADALMLVTEWKQYWSPDWSRLRDSMGTPLILDGRNIYDPDYVRGQGLLYHGIGRG
;
A
#
# COMPACT_ATOMS: atom_id res chain seq x y z
N ALA A 1 -1.26 -3.75 -4.30
CA ALA A 1 -1.80 -3.31 -3.00
C ALA A 1 -1.16 -2.01 -2.56
N ILE A 2 -1.92 -1.15 -1.89
CA ILE A 2 -1.44 0.09 -1.29
C ILE A 2 -1.78 0.08 0.20
N TRP A 3 -0.79 0.32 1.03
CA TRP A 3 -0.95 0.55 2.45
C TRP A 3 -0.79 2.04 2.74
N GLY A 4 -1.89 2.67 3.16
CA GLY A 4 -1.94 4.07 3.49
C GLY A 4 -2.37 4.95 2.33
N ALA A 5 -3.52 5.59 2.46
CA ALA A 5 -4.04 6.55 1.50
C ALA A 5 -4.11 7.96 2.07
N ALA A 6 -4.00 8.10 3.40
CA ALA A 6 -4.06 9.39 4.07
C ALA A 6 -2.88 10.26 3.68
N PHE A 7 -3.08 11.57 3.72
CA PHE A 7 -2.04 12.57 3.48
C PHE A 7 -0.83 12.37 4.41
N LYS A 8 -1.08 12.02 5.67
CA LYS A 8 -0.06 11.72 6.68
C LYS A 8 -0.64 10.82 7.76
N PRO A 9 0.19 10.11 8.56
CA PRO A 9 -0.32 9.32 9.68
C PRO A 9 -1.12 10.19 10.66
N GLY A 10 -2.23 9.67 11.15
CA GLY A 10 -3.13 10.38 12.04
C GLY A 10 -4.21 11.18 11.32
N SER A 11 -4.18 11.26 10.00
CA SER A 11 -5.15 11.99 9.19
C SER A 11 -6.14 11.06 8.51
N ASP A 12 -7.38 11.50 8.32
CA ASP A 12 -8.38 10.83 7.49
C ASP A 12 -8.52 11.46 6.10
N ARG A 13 -7.65 12.41 5.76
CA ARG A 13 -7.72 13.18 4.50
C ARG A 13 -6.82 12.58 3.44
N VAL A 14 -7.32 12.57 2.20
CA VAL A 14 -6.58 12.08 1.04
C VAL A 14 -6.22 13.18 0.03
N ASP A 15 -6.84 14.34 0.11
CA ASP A 15 -6.64 15.43 -0.84
C ASP A 15 -5.17 15.90 -0.84
N ASN A 16 -4.64 16.13 -2.04
CA ASN A 16 -3.23 16.50 -2.27
C ASN A 16 -2.21 15.46 -1.77
N GLY A 17 -2.66 14.25 -1.42
CA GLY A 17 -1.77 13.18 -1.00
C GLY A 17 -1.16 12.43 -2.18
N PRO A 18 0.01 11.79 -1.97
CA PRO A 18 0.68 11.04 -3.03
C PRO A 18 -0.12 9.81 -3.48
N ALA A 19 -0.99 9.26 -2.62
CA ALA A 19 -1.76 8.07 -2.95
C ALA A 19 -2.69 8.31 -4.15
N LEU A 20 -3.33 9.47 -4.25
CA LEU A 20 -4.26 9.76 -5.34
C LEU A 20 -3.56 9.75 -6.69
N LYS A 21 -2.40 10.37 -6.79
CA LYS A 21 -1.62 10.40 -8.02
C LYS A 21 -1.13 9.01 -8.41
N LEU A 22 -0.70 8.24 -7.41
CA LEU A 22 -0.26 6.86 -7.63
C LEU A 22 -1.40 5.99 -8.15
N ILE A 23 -2.58 6.09 -7.55
CA ILE A 23 -3.76 5.33 -7.98
C ILE A 23 -4.13 5.68 -9.42
N GLU A 24 -4.18 6.98 -9.74
CA GLU A 24 -4.49 7.41 -11.11
C GLU A 24 -3.47 6.89 -12.12
N ALA A 25 -2.19 6.91 -11.78
CA ALA A 25 -1.13 6.39 -12.65
C ALA A 25 -1.28 4.88 -12.89
N LEU A 26 -1.65 4.13 -11.84
CA LEU A 26 -1.89 2.69 -11.96
C LEU A 26 -3.13 2.41 -12.82
N TRP A 27 -4.21 3.15 -12.63
CA TRP A 27 -5.39 3.01 -13.47
C TRP A 27 -5.09 3.27 -14.95
N ALA A 28 -4.21 4.22 -15.24
CA ALA A 28 -3.79 4.53 -16.61
C ALA A 28 -3.07 3.34 -17.26
N GLN A 29 -2.55 2.41 -16.49
CA GLN A 29 -1.91 1.19 -16.95
C GLN A 29 -2.83 -0.04 -16.85
N ASP A 30 -4.12 0.17 -16.66
CA ASP A 30 -5.13 -0.89 -16.48
C ASP A 30 -4.85 -1.80 -15.27
N VAL A 31 -4.30 -1.24 -14.20
CA VAL A 31 -3.99 -1.97 -12.96
C VAL A 31 -5.15 -1.86 -11.99
N GLN A 32 -5.57 -2.99 -11.41
CA GLN A 32 -6.51 -3.00 -10.32
C GLN A 32 -5.77 -2.69 -9.01
N VAL A 33 -6.31 -1.74 -8.23
CA VAL A 33 -5.68 -1.25 -7.01
C VAL A 33 -6.48 -1.67 -5.79
N HIS A 34 -5.81 -2.33 -4.83
CA HIS A 34 -6.37 -2.72 -3.55
C HIS A 34 -5.75 -1.85 -2.46
N VAL A 35 -6.56 -1.22 -1.64
CA VAL A 35 -6.09 -0.23 -0.68
C VAL A 35 -6.59 -0.55 0.74
N HIS A 36 -5.69 -0.39 1.71
CA HIS A 36 -6.03 -0.32 3.12
C HIS A 36 -5.53 0.99 3.70
N ASP A 37 -6.32 1.59 4.57
CA ASP A 37 -5.92 2.73 5.41
C ASP A 37 -6.78 2.71 6.68
N PRO A 38 -6.21 2.99 7.86
CA PRO A 38 -6.98 2.94 9.11
C PRO A 38 -8.12 3.97 9.21
N LEU A 39 -8.00 5.13 8.54
CA LEU A 39 -8.96 6.23 8.68
C LEU A 39 -9.46 6.80 7.37
N ALA A 40 -8.70 6.72 6.29
CA ALA A 40 -8.93 7.51 5.08
C ALA A 40 -9.83 6.81 4.03
N LEU A 41 -10.25 5.57 4.25
CA LEU A 41 -11.06 4.85 3.27
C LEU A 41 -12.38 5.56 2.91
N PRO A 42 -13.14 6.16 3.85
CA PRO A 42 -14.36 6.86 3.47
C PRO A 42 -14.13 8.02 2.51
N GLU A 43 -13.11 8.85 2.75
CA GLU A 43 -12.79 9.96 1.86
C GLU A 43 -12.26 9.46 0.52
N LEU A 44 -11.44 8.42 0.53
CA LEU A 44 -10.94 7.79 -0.69
C LEU A 44 -12.08 7.24 -1.54
N SER A 45 -13.08 6.61 -0.91
CA SER A 45 -14.26 6.09 -1.59
C SER A 45 -15.04 7.21 -2.30
N VAL A 46 -15.20 8.34 -1.65
CA VAL A 46 -15.86 9.52 -2.25
C VAL A 46 -15.06 10.02 -3.45
N TRP A 47 -13.76 10.16 -3.30
CA TRP A 47 -12.89 10.59 -4.39
C TRP A 47 -12.95 9.66 -5.60
N ALA A 48 -12.92 8.36 -5.37
CA ALA A 48 -12.91 7.36 -6.43
C ALA A 48 -14.25 7.26 -7.16
N ASN A 49 -15.34 7.66 -6.52
CA ASN A 49 -16.67 7.74 -7.10
C ASN A 49 -17.09 6.46 -7.82
N GLY A 50 -16.88 5.31 -7.18
CA GLY A 50 -17.30 4.01 -7.71
C GLY A 50 -16.41 3.43 -8.81
N HIS A 51 -15.18 3.91 -8.94
CA HIS A 51 -14.25 3.38 -9.95
C HIS A 51 -14.08 1.87 -9.78
N PRO A 52 -14.28 1.05 -10.85
CA PRO A 52 -14.30 -0.40 -10.72
C PRO A 52 -12.94 -1.02 -10.37
N ASP A 53 -11.83 -0.32 -10.66
CA ASP A 53 -10.49 -0.83 -10.40
C ASP A 53 -9.90 -0.33 -9.07
N LEU A 54 -10.75 0.12 -8.15
CA LEU A 54 -10.36 0.41 -6.77
C LEU A 54 -11.17 -0.47 -5.83
N ILE A 55 -10.48 -1.27 -5.02
CA ILE A 55 -11.08 -2.14 -4.03
C ILE A 55 -10.52 -1.77 -2.66
N LEU A 56 -11.41 -1.42 -1.73
CA LEU A 56 -11.04 -1.00 -0.38
C LEU A 56 -11.15 -2.18 0.57
N HIS A 57 -10.21 -2.30 1.49
CA HIS A 57 -10.15 -3.38 2.46
C HIS A 57 -10.02 -2.85 3.88
N ASP A 58 -10.74 -3.45 4.81
CA ASP A 58 -10.62 -3.14 6.24
C ASP A 58 -9.44 -3.84 6.90
N ASP A 59 -8.86 -4.83 6.24
CA ASP A 59 -7.72 -5.60 6.72
C ASP A 59 -6.53 -5.40 5.78
N PRO A 60 -5.36 -4.98 6.30
CA PRO A 60 -4.20 -4.73 5.44
C PRO A 60 -3.69 -5.98 4.73
N TYR A 61 -3.82 -7.15 5.34
CA TYR A 61 -3.36 -8.40 4.72
C TYR A 61 -4.32 -8.88 3.63
N GLN A 62 -5.61 -8.62 3.76
CA GLN A 62 -6.56 -8.89 2.68
C GLN A 62 -6.27 -8.00 1.47
N ALA A 63 -5.91 -6.74 1.70
CA ALA A 63 -5.52 -5.85 0.61
C ALA A 63 -4.29 -6.37 -0.14
N ALA A 64 -3.34 -6.98 0.56
CA ALA A 64 -2.10 -7.49 -0.02
C ALA A 64 -2.24 -8.89 -0.64
N ALA A 65 -3.31 -9.64 -0.32
CA ALA A 65 -3.47 -11.01 -0.81
C ALA A 65 -3.50 -11.05 -2.33
N GLU A 66 -2.70 -11.95 -2.90
CA GLU A 66 -2.57 -12.16 -4.35
C GLU A 66 -2.03 -10.94 -5.11
N ALA A 67 -1.58 -9.90 -4.41
CA ALA A 67 -1.04 -8.70 -5.04
C ALA A 67 0.31 -8.97 -5.71
N ASP A 68 0.57 -8.27 -6.80
CA ASP A 68 1.84 -8.33 -7.52
C ASP A 68 2.91 -7.43 -6.88
N ALA A 69 2.50 -6.49 -6.05
CA ALA A 69 3.37 -5.63 -5.25
C ALA A 69 2.56 -5.02 -4.11
N LEU A 70 3.25 -4.68 -3.02
CA LEU A 70 2.69 -3.92 -1.91
C LEU A 70 3.46 -2.62 -1.78
N MET A 71 2.76 -1.50 -1.92
CA MET A 71 3.34 -0.16 -1.85
C MET A 71 2.98 0.48 -0.51
N LEU A 72 3.99 0.88 0.27
CA LEU A 72 3.78 1.66 1.48
C LEU A 72 3.80 3.15 1.11
N VAL A 73 2.67 3.82 1.28
CA VAL A 73 2.51 5.22 0.92
C VAL A 73 2.37 6.12 2.14
N THR A 74 1.65 5.68 3.18
CA THR A 74 1.53 6.41 4.45
C THR A 74 2.02 5.51 5.58
N GLU A 75 2.99 5.99 6.36
CA GLU A 75 3.69 5.20 7.37
C GLU A 75 2.94 5.12 8.70
N TRP A 76 1.68 4.66 8.70
CA TRP A 76 0.96 4.38 9.94
C TRP A 76 1.73 3.37 10.79
N LYS A 77 1.67 3.52 12.12
CA LYS A 77 2.40 2.62 13.04
C LYS A 77 2.08 1.15 12.83
N GLN A 78 0.83 0.83 12.50
CA GLN A 78 0.42 -0.55 12.29
C GLN A 78 1.12 -1.22 11.11
N TYR A 79 1.77 -0.44 10.22
CA TYR A 79 2.53 -0.98 9.09
C TYR A 79 4.02 -1.12 9.39
N TRP A 80 4.50 -0.67 10.56
CA TRP A 80 5.95 -0.65 10.86
C TRP A 80 6.54 -2.05 11.02
N SER A 81 5.79 -2.98 11.59
CA SER A 81 6.27 -4.34 11.84
C SER A 81 5.22 -5.36 11.41
N PRO A 82 4.98 -5.49 10.11
CA PRO A 82 3.98 -6.44 9.62
C PRO A 82 4.45 -7.88 9.80
N ASP A 83 3.51 -8.80 9.66
CA ASP A 83 3.80 -10.24 9.58
C ASP A 83 4.36 -10.54 8.18
N TRP A 84 5.67 -10.50 8.06
CA TRP A 84 6.35 -10.69 6.78
C TRP A 84 6.09 -12.06 6.17
N SER A 85 6.04 -13.11 7.00
CA SER A 85 5.74 -14.47 6.52
C SER A 85 4.36 -14.55 5.89
N ARG A 86 3.38 -13.91 6.51
CA ARG A 86 2.00 -13.87 5.99
C ARG A 86 1.94 -13.13 4.65
N LEU A 87 2.64 -12.01 4.54
CA LEU A 87 2.72 -11.27 3.28
C LEU A 87 3.38 -12.12 2.19
N ARG A 88 4.54 -12.72 2.50
CA ARG A 88 5.27 -13.57 1.56
C ARG A 88 4.40 -14.68 1.02
N ASP A 89 3.64 -15.35 1.91
CA ASP A 89 2.87 -16.54 1.55
C ASP A 89 1.55 -16.22 0.85
N SER A 90 1.00 -15.01 1.04
CA SER A 90 -0.30 -14.63 0.49
C SER A 90 -0.22 -13.78 -0.78
N MET A 91 0.87 -13.06 -1.00
CA MET A 91 1.03 -12.22 -2.20
C MET A 91 1.33 -13.07 -3.43
N GLY A 92 0.86 -12.63 -4.59
CA GLY A 92 1.21 -13.26 -5.86
C GLY A 92 2.69 -13.11 -6.17
N THR A 93 3.24 -11.92 -6.00
CA THR A 93 4.67 -11.64 -6.04
C THR A 93 5.03 -10.87 -4.77
N PRO A 94 5.94 -11.41 -3.93
CA PRO A 94 6.22 -10.79 -2.62
C PRO A 94 7.16 -9.58 -2.74
N LEU A 95 6.75 -8.59 -3.51
CA LEU A 95 7.53 -7.37 -3.74
C LEU A 95 7.00 -6.24 -2.85
N ILE A 96 7.89 -5.68 -2.03
CA ILE A 96 7.60 -4.54 -1.17
C ILE A 96 8.23 -3.29 -1.77
N LEU A 97 7.39 -2.30 -2.08
CA LEU A 97 7.81 -0.98 -2.54
C LEU A 97 7.60 0.02 -1.40
N ASP A 98 8.69 0.40 -0.74
CA ASP A 98 8.64 1.24 0.45
C ASP A 98 8.79 2.71 0.06
N GLY A 99 7.68 3.39 -0.07
CA GLY A 99 7.65 4.81 -0.46
C GLY A 99 8.09 5.76 0.65
N ARG A 100 8.22 5.26 1.89
CA ARG A 100 8.60 6.08 3.04
C ARG A 100 9.96 5.73 3.62
N ASN A 101 10.59 4.67 3.10
CA ASN A 101 11.92 4.20 3.53
C ASN A 101 11.98 3.88 5.03
N ILE A 102 10.91 3.28 5.58
CA ILE A 102 10.85 2.95 7.00
C ILE A 102 11.33 1.53 7.33
N TYR A 103 11.37 0.64 6.34
CA TYR A 103 11.78 -0.75 6.57
C TYR A 103 13.27 -0.91 6.35
N ASP A 104 13.87 -1.83 7.12
CA ASP A 104 15.26 -2.25 6.89
C ASP A 104 15.30 -3.18 5.67
N PRO A 105 15.97 -2.79 4.56
CA PRO A 105 16.01 -3.61 3.36
C PRO A 105 16.56 -5.01 3.58
N ASP A 106 17.63 -5.14 4.36
CA ASP A 106 18.26 -6.45 4.59
C ASP A 106 17.35 -7.35 5.42
N TYR A 107 16.65 -6.78 6.40
CA TYR A 107 15.72 -7.55 7.22
C TYR A 107 14.55 -8.06 6.37
N VAL A 108 13.95 -7.20 5.52
CA VAL A 108 12.83 -7.58 4.67
C VAL A 108 13.26 -8.68 3.69
N ARG A 109 14.41 -8.50 3.04
CA ARG A 109 14.94 -9.52 2.12
C ARG A 109 15.23 -10.84 2.84
N GLY A 110 15.72 -10.77 4.07
CA GLY A 110 15.96 -11.95 4.91
C GLY A 110 14.70 -12.73 5.25
N GLN A 111 13.53 -12.09 5.20
CA GLN A 111 12.24 -12.73 5.41
C GLN A 111 11.68 -13.39 4.14
N GLY A 112 12.42 -13.36 3.04
CA GLY A 112 12.02 -13.99 1.80
C GLY A 112 11.22 -13.11 0.86
N LEU A 113 11.23 -11.77 1.07
CA LEU A 113 10.55 -10.83 0.20
C LEU A 113 11.56 -10.07 -0.68
N LEU A 114 11.06 -9.55 -1.79
CA LEU A 114 11.78 -8.59 -2.60
C LEU A 114 11.53 -7.20 -2.01
N TYR A 115 12.51 -6.33 -2.05
CA TYR A 115 12.38 -4.99 -1.48
C TYR A 115 12.98 -3.94 -2.39
N HIS A 116 12.25 -2.85 -2.56
CA HIS A 116 12.75 -1.66 -3.23
C HIS A 116 12.27 -0.42 -2.46
N GLY A 117 13.19 0.38 -1.96
CA GLY A 117 12.90 1.65 -1.31
C GLY A 117 12.99 2.80 -2.29
N ILE A 118 12.06 3.74 -2.22
CA ILE A 118 12.07 4.92 -3.07
C ILE A 118 13.26 5.79 -2.67
N GLY A 119 14.12 6.13 -3.64
CA GLY A 119 15.34 6.90 -3.37
C GLY A 119 16.49 6.09 -2.78
N ARG A 120 16.34 4.79 -2.58
CA ARG A 120 17.41 3.88 -2.19
C ARG A 120 17.85 3.07 -3.39
N GLY A 121 19.10 3.06 -3.64
CA GLY A 121 19.71 2.37 -4.77
C GLY A 121 19.58 0.86 -4.79
#